data_83d6159ef796f8f722520f12d29c141a
#
_entry.id   83d6159ef796f8f722520f12d29c141a
#
_cell.length_a   1.000
_cell.length_b   1.000
_cell.length_c   1.000
_cell.angle_alpha   90.00
_cell.angle_beta   90.00
_cell.angle_gamma   90.00
#
_symmetry.space_group_name_H-M   'P 1'
#
loop_
_entity.id
_entity.type
_entity.pdbx_description
1 polymer ?
#
loop_
_entity_poly.entity_id
_entity_poly.type
_entity_poly.pdbx_seq_one_letter_code
_entity_poly.pdbx_strand_id
1 'polypeptide(L)'
;MEIPIIRFQSMPAHNGGRSRRDFFYLAGTIAVGTTCGQNRVKAVEPESPQIGILLATTFTTGTLEARLDAARACGLACVQMSMVCANLPEMPDQIPAELPERIRREASARGIAIASVTGTFNMSHPDVEHRRTGLRRLRVLAEACPQMGTSSIHVCTGTRDPNNMWRHHPDNDSPESWRDMPACMREATDIARQANVVLAFEPEMSNVVDSARKARRLLDEIGSPHLKVTIDPANLFHAGELPRMKEMLDEAFALVGKDIVLAHAKDLDHDGEAGHKAAGQGVLDYDRYLGLLRKYDFKGPLLLHGLSVGQVPGCMAFLRAKLASSLHTAG
;
A
#
# COMPACT_ATOMS: atom_id res chain seq x y z
N MET A 1 34.65 44.42 -11.61
CA MET A 1 35.16 43.15 -12.15
C MET A 1 33.98 42.48 -12.81
N GLU A 2 33.85 42.73 -14.14
CA GLU A 2 32.71 42.32 -14.96
C GLU A 2 32.93 40.90 -15.49
N ILE A 3 31.87 40.08 -15.49
CA ILE A 3 31.85 38.71 -16.05
C ILE A 3 31.10 38.81 -17.39
N PRO A 4 31.67 38.28 -18.50
CA PRO A 4 31.10 38.44 -19.83
C PRO A 4 29.98 37.44 -20.11
N ILE A 5 28.92 37.95 -20.75
CA ILE A 5 27.78 37.21 -21.30
C ILE A 5 28.17 36.61 -22.65
N ILE A 6 28.04 35.30 -22.82
CA ILE A 6 28.17 34.65 -24.12
C ILE A 6 26.78 34.49 -24.75
N ARG A 7 26.61 35.17 -25.92
CA ARG A 7 25.45 35.01 -26.80
C ARG A 7 25.68 33.83 -27.74
N PHE A 8 24.72 32.94 -27.84
CA PHE A 8 24.67 31.94 -28.91
C PHE A 8 23.82 32.50 -30.07
N GLN A 9 24.43 32.55 -31.26
CA GLN A 9 23.78 32.87 -32.54
C GLN A 9 23.04 31.66 -33.10
N SER A 10 21.87 31.90 -33.63
CA SER A 10 21.04 31.00 -34.43
C SER A 10 21.61 30.80 -35.83
N MET A 11 21.59 29.55 -36.36
CA MET A 11 21.76 29.28 -37.80
C MET A 11 20.58 28.45 -38.33
N PRO A 12 20.25 28.59 -39.63
CA PRO A 12 18.95 28.31 -40.19
C PRO A 12 18.73 26.91 -40.71
N ALA A 13 17.45 26.58 -40.92
CA ALA A 13 16.94 25.35 -41.50
C ALA A 13 17.30 25.20 -42.97
N HIS A 14 17.65 23.94 -43.40
CA HIS A 14 17.62 23.55 -44.80
C HIS A 14 16.69 22.35 -45.00
N ASN A 15 15.72 22.58 -45.90
CA ASN A 15 14.84 21.58 -46.51
C ASN A 15 15.57 20.85 -47.64
N GLY A 16 15.30 19.57 -47.85
CA GLY A 16 15.69 18.85 -49.05
C GLY A 16 15.36 17.36 -49.00
N GLY A 17 14.31 16.95 -49.66
CA GLY A 17 13.85 15.58 -49.75
C GLY A 17 14.46 14.77 -50.91
N ARG A 18 14.00 13.53 -51.10
CA ARG A 18 14.17 12.46 -52.12
C ARG A 18 15.10 11.33 -51.71
N SER A 19 14.52 10.16 -51.64
CA SER A 19 14.14 9.10 -52.59
C SER A 19 15.13 7.93 -52.64
N ARG A 20 14.55 6.74 -52.36
CA ARG A 20 14.87 5.33 -52.70
C ARG A 20 16.07 5.05 -53.63
N ARG A 21 16.93 4.08 -53.29
CA ARG A 21 17.17 2.78 -53.99
C ARG A 21 18.48 2.12 -53.55
N ASP A 22 18.35 0.88 -53.16
CA ASP A 22 19.20 -0.31 -53.33
C ASP A 22 20.71 -0.16 -53.59
N PHE A 23 21.52 -0.80 -52.72
CA PHE A 23 22.67 -1.57 -53.18
C PHE A 23 23.01 -2.71 -52.18
N PHE A 24 23.00 -3.93 -52.71
CA PHE A 24 23.52 -5.13 -52.06
C PHE A 24 25.05 -5.09 -52.05
N TYR A 25 25.65 -5.46 -50.91
CA TYR A 25 26.99 -6.08 -50.91
C TYR A 25 27.04 -7.20 -49.86
N LEU A 26 27.33 -8.38 -50.36
CA LEU A 26 27.59 -9.62 -49.63
C LEU A 26 29.00 -9.55 -49.05
N ALA A 27 29.18 -9.71 -47.75
CA ALA A 27 30.43 -10.12 -47.14
C ALA A 27 30.10 -11.06 -45.98
N GLY A 28 30.37 -12.33 -46.19
CA GLY A 28 30.20 -13.37 -45.19
C GLY A 28 31.24 -13.26 -44.09
N THR A 29 30.78 -13.22 -42.86
CA THR A 29 31.61 -13.48 -41.68
C THR A 29 30.88 -14.51 -40.83
N ILE A 30 31.48 -15.68 -40.67
CA ILE A 30 31.01 -16.76 -39.81
C ILE A 30 31.21 -16.28 -38.37
N ALA A 31 30.12 -15.82 -37.72
CA ALA A 31 30.10 -15.60 -36.30
C ALA A 31 29.56 -16.86 -35.63
N VAL A 32 30.42 -17.58 -34.92
CA VAL A 32 30.04 -18.64 -33.98
C VAL A 32 29.29 -17.97 -32.85
N GLY A 33 27.97 -17.94 -32.95
CA GLY A 33 27.08 -17.45 -31.92
C GLY A 33 26.93 -18.47 -30.81
N THR A 34 27.66 -18.31 -29.71
CA THR A 34 27.30 -18.89 -28.42
C THR A 34 26.03 -18.21 -27.93
N THR A 35 24.87 -18.79 -28.21
CA THR A 35 23.62 -18.42 -27.61
C THR A 35 23.66 -18.81 -26.14
N CYS A 36 24.11 -17.89 -25.29
CA CYS A 36 23.88 -17.96 -23.88
C CYS A 36 22.35 -17.73 -23.66
N GLY A 37 21.61 -18.82 -23.63
CA GLY A 37 20.19 -18.80 -23.27
C GLY A 37 20.05 -18.24 -21.88
N GLN A 38 19.70 -16.96 -21.76
CA GLN A 38 19.16 -16.43 -20.52
C GLN A 38 17.81 -17.11 -20.29
N ASN A 39 17.83 -18.25 -19.62
CA ASN A 39 16.65 -18.77 -18.95
C ASN A 39 16.24 -17.71 -17.91
N ARG A 40 15.37 -16.76 -18.32
CA ARG A 40 14.55 -16.02 -17.37
C ARG A 40 13.69 -17.08 -16.68
N VAL A 41 14.14 -17.53 -15.51
CA VAL A 41 13.28 -18.22 -14.57
C VAL A 41 12.13 -17.25 -14.33
N LYS A 42 10.96 -17.53 -14.92
CA LYS A 42 9.73 -16.86 -14.54
C LYS A 42 9.62 -17.11 -13.05
N ALA A 43 9.70 -16.06 -12.24
CA ALA A 43 9.34 -16.16 -10.84
C ALA A 43 7.92 -16.73 -10.82
N VAL A 44 7.76 -17.94 -10.26
CA VAL A 44 6.45 -18.53 -10.01
C VAL A 44 5.83 -17.59 -8.99
N GLU A 45 4.78 -16.88 -9.38
CA GLU A 45 4.01 -16.09 -8.42
C GLU A 45 3.53 -17.05 -7.35
N PRO A 46 3.69 -16.71 -6.05
CA PRO A 46 3.27 -17.59 -4.98
C PRO A 46 1.76 -17.84 -5.10
N GLU A 47 1.35 -19.09 -5.05
CA GLU A 47 -0.05 -19.52 -5.13
C GLU A 47 -0.91 -18.94 -3.98
N SER A 48 -0.27 -18.45 -2.93
CA SER A 48 -0.89 -17.87 -1.73
C SER A 48 -0.25 -16.51 -1.40
N PRO A 49 -1.01 -15.56 -0.83
CA PRO A 49 -0.48 -14.28 -0.40
C PRO A 49 0.64 -14.44 0.63
N GLN A 50 1.67 -13.62 0.54
CA GLN A 50 2.72 -13.55 1.55
C GLN A 50 2.13 -13.03 2.87
N ILE A 51 2.43 -13.70 3.98
CA ILE A 51 2.01 -13.23 5.30
C ILE A 51 3.06 -12.26 5.83
N GLY A 52 2.60 -11.07 6.18
CA GLY A 52 3.40 -10.00 6.78
C GLY A 52 2.77 -9.43 8.03
N ILE A 53 3.26 -8.27 8.48
CA ILE A 53 2.80 -7.62 9.70
C ILE A 53 2.99 -6.10 9.65
N LEU A 54 2.19 -5.36 10.40
CA LEU A 54 2.46 -3.96 10.71
C LEU A 54 3.59 -3.90 11.74
N LEU A 55 4.79 -3.51 11.27
CA LEU A 55 6.02 -3.68 12.06
C LEU A 55 6.03 -2.83 13.34
N ALA A 56 5.67 -1.54 13.22
CA ALA A 56 5.76 -0.60 14.33
C ALA A 56 4.75 -0.85 15.45
N THR A 57 3.54 -1.26 15.10
CA THR A 57 2.44 -1.47 16.06
C THR A 57 2.54 -2.76 16.82
N THR A 58 3.23 -3.77 16.26
CA THR A 58 3.44 -5.06 16.92
C THR A 58 4.77 -5.11 17.67
N PHE A 59 5.87 -4.75 17.00
CA PHE A 59 7.20 -4.68 17.62
C PHE A 59 7.50 -3.25 18.04
N THR A 60 6.94 -2.83 19.17
CA THR A 60 6.90 -1.42 19.60
C THR A 60 8.24 -0.87 20.09
N THR A 61 9.21 -1.72 20.43
CA THR A 61 10.51 -1.33 20.99
C THR A 61 11.67 -1.89 20.18
N GLY A 62 12.86 -1.30 20.34
CA GLY A 62 14.09 -1.74 19.66
C GLY A 62 14.42 -0.94 18.39
N THR A 63 15.61 -1.19 17.86
CA THR A 63 16.07 -0.61 16.60
C THR A 63 15.33 -1.23 15.41
N LEU A 64 15.47 -0.64 14.22
CA LEU A 64 14.95 -1.20 12.98
C LEU A 64 15.38 -2.66 12.78
N GLU A 65 16.67 -2.91 12.97
CA GLU A 65 17.28 -4.24 12.82
C GLU A 65 16.66 -5.24 13.79
N ALA A 66 16.53 -4.88 15.07
CA ALA A 66 15.94 -5.76 16.09
C ALA A 66 14.47 -6.10 15.80
N ARG A 67 13.70 -5.13 15.31
CA ARG A 67 12.29 -5.34 14.90
C ARG A 67 12.20 -6.26 13.68
N LEU A 68 13.07 -6.09 12.70
CA LEU A 68 13.16 -6.96 11.52
C LEU A 68 13.62 -8.38 11.89
N ASP A 69 14.59 -8.51 12.82
CA ASP A 69 15.02 -9.82 13.34
C ASP A 69 13.86 -10.54 14.04
N ALA A 70 13.08 -9.84 14.86
CA ALA A 70 11.89 -10.38 15.51
C ALA A 70 10.82 -10.82 14.50
N ALA A 71 10.56 -10.02 13.47
CA ALA A 71 9.63 -10.36 12.40
C ALA A 71 10.09 -11.62 11.64
N ARG A 72 11.38 -11.72 11.30
CA ARG A 72 11.96 -12.91 10.67
C ARG A 72 11.84 -14.15 11.57
N ALA A 73 12.16 -14.01 12.85
CA ALA A 73 12.06 -15.12 13.82
C ALA A 73 10.63 -15.66 13.92
N CYS A 74 9.61 -14.84 13.71
CA CYS A 74 8.20 -15.24 13.61
C CYS A 74 7.83 -15.87 12.25
N GLY A 75 8.76 -15.95 11.29
CA GLY A 75 8.52 -16.54 9.97
C GLY A 75 7.69 -15.63 9.03
N LEU A 76 7.71 -14.31 9.26
CA LEU A 76 7.06 -13.32 8.41
C LEU A 76 7.88 -13.07 7.15
N ALA A 77 7.22 -12.90 6.01
CA ALA A 77 7.85 -12.70 4.71
C ALA A 77 7.95 -11.21 4.32
N CYS A 78 7.08 -10.37 4.87
CA CYS A 78 7.03 -8.95 4.55
C CYS A 78 6.52 -8.11 5.73
N VAL A 79 6.68 -6.79 5.62
CA VAL A 79 6.22 -5.85 6.63
C VAL A 79 5.58 -4.61 6.00
N GLN A 80 4.58 -4.05 6.67
CA GLN A 80 4.21 -2.65 6.52
C GLN A 80 5.12 -1.84 7.43
N MET A 81 5.95 -1.01 6.82
CA MET A 81 6.97 -0.21 7.49
C MET A 81 6.38 1.11 7.96
N SER A 82 6.71 1.55 9.16
CA SER A 82 6.54 2.95 9.60
C SER A 82 7.90 3.59 9.83
N MET A 83 8.04 4.86 9.52
CA MET A 83 9.29 5.63 9.77
C MET A 83 9.67 5.69 11.25
N VAL A 84 8.69 5.44 12.15
CA VAL A 84 8.93 5.27 13.59
C VAL A 84 9.94 4.14 13.88
N CYS A 85 9.97 3.08 13.06
CA CYS A 85 10.96 2.00 13.20
C CYS A 85 12.40 2.47 12.92
N ALA A 86 12.56 3.58 12.21
CA ALA A 86 13.83 4.20 11.88
C ALA A 86 14.12 5.47 12.73
N ASN A 87 13.42 5.63 13.85
CA ASN A 87 13.52 6.76 14.79
C ASN A 87 13.15 8.13 14.17
N LEU A 88 12.25 8.14 13.21
CA LEU A 88 11.64 9.36 12.68
C LEU A 88 10.15 9.42 13.06
N PRO A 89 9.52 10.60 13.01
CA PRO A 89 8.05 10.67 13.01
C PRO A 89 7.44 9.80 11.91
N GLU A 90 6.22 9.31 12.09
CA GLU A 90 5.55 8.48 11.06
C GLU A 90 5.46 9.21 9.72
N MET A 91 5.12 10.49 9.77
CA MET A 91 5.11 11.41 8.64
C MET A 91 6.19 12.49 8.84
N PRO A 92 7.45 12.23 8.44
CA PRO A 92 8.56 13.15 8.69
C PRO A 92 8.55 14.33 7.70
N ASP A 93 9.04 15.49 8.14
CA ASP A 93 9.28 16.64 7.27
C ASP A 93 10.49 16.45 6.35
N GLN A 94 11.43 15.56 6.74
CA GLN A 94 12.64 15.22 5.98
C GLN A 94 13.05 13.77 6.28
N ILE A 95 13.64 13.10 5.30
CA ILE A 95 14.27 11.78 5.45
C ILE A 95 15.72 11.90 5.03
N PRO A 96 16.69 11.52 5.91
CA PRO A 96 18.11 11.49 5.54
C PRO A 96 18.36 10.67 4.28
N ALA A 97 19.19 11.15 3.37
CA ALA A 97 19.35 10.59 2.03
C ALA A 97 19.78 9.11 2.01
N GLU A 98 20.58 8.69 2.99
CA GLU A 98 21.08 7.32 3.14
C GLU A 98 20.06 6.35 3.80
N LEU A 99 19.03 6.89 4.46
CA LEU A 99 18.12 6.08 5.29
C LEU A 99 17.22 5.13 4.46
N PRO A 100 16.63 5.55 3.33
CA PRO A 100 15.79 4.67 2.52
C PRO A 100 16.54 3.43 2.03
N GLU A 101 17.76 3.61 1.53
CA GLU A 101 18.61 2.51 1.08
C GLU A 101 19.04 1.60 2.26
N ARG A 102 19.33 2.16 3.42
CA ARG A 102 19.61 1.39 4.64
C ARG A 102 18.41 0.53 5.03
N ILE A 103 17.19 1.07 5.05
CA ILE A 103 15.96 0.32 5.35
C ILE A 103 15.84 -0.86 4.38
N ARG A 104 15.98 -0.64 3.09
CA ARG A 104 15.92 -1.68 2.06
C ARG A 104 16.96 -2.77 2.30
N ARG A 105 18.21 -2.39 2.52
CA ARG A 105 19.32 -3.32 2.76
C ARG A 105 19.08 -4.17 4.00
N GLU A 106 18.69 -3.56 5.12
CA GLU A 106 18.46 -4.26 6.39
C GLU A 106 17.28 -5.26 6.29
N ALA A 107 16.20 -4.90 5.59
CA ALA A 107 15.08 -5.79 5.34
C ALA A 107 15.49 -6.93 4.40
N SER A 108 16.15 -6.63 3.28
CA SER A 108 16.59 -7.63 2.29
C SER A 108 17.59 -8.62 2.87
N ALA A 109 18.53 -8.18 3.72
CA ALA A 109 19.49 -9.05 4.38
C ALA A 109 18.82 -10.11 5.27
N ARG A 110 17.59 -9.85 5.71
CA ARG A 110 16.75 -10.77 6.50
C ARG A 110 15.72 -11.53 5.67
N GLY A 111 15.70 -11.33 4.35
CA GLY A 111 14.70 -11.93 3.47
C GLY A 111 13.29 -11.39 3.71
N ILE A 112 13.16 -10.16 4.20
CA ILE A 112 11.89 -9.47 4.45
C ILE A 112 11.65 -8.42 3.35
N ALA A 113 10.48 -8.45 2.71
CA ALA A 113 10.06 -7.42 1.78
C ALA A 113 9.40 -6.26 2.52
N ILE A 114 9.59 -5.04 2.03
CA ILE A 114 8.78 -3.89 2.44
C ILE A 114 7.53 -3.86 1.57
N ALA A 115 6.43 -4.36 2.10
CA ALA A 115 5.15 -4.47 1.38
C ALA A 115 4.50 -3.11 1.14
N SER A 116 4.60 -2.23 2.12
CA SER A 116 4.06 -0.88 2.09
C SER A 116 4.74 -0.01 3.15
N VAL A 117 4.61 1.30 3.02
CA VAL A 117 4.98 2.26 4.08
C VAL A 117 3.73 2.93 4.61
N THR A 118 3.63 3.11 5.93
CA THR A 118 2.54 3.86 6.55
C THR A 118 2.74 5.36 6.29
N GLY A 119 1.78 5.97 5.60
CA GLY A 119 1.76 7.39 5.26
C GLY A 119 0.46 8.06 5.71
N THR A 120 -0.03 7.69 6.89
CA THR A 120 -1.35 8.06 7.39
C THR A 120 -1.34 9.45 8.00
N PHE A 121 -2.26 10.29 7.54
CA PHE A 121 -2.59 11.59 8.13
C PHE A 121 -4.06 11.89 7.94
N ASN A 122 -4.63 12.82 8.71
CA ASN A 122 -6.05 13.16 8.62
C ASN A 122 -6.34 14.00 7.36
N MET A 123 -6.70 13.35 6.25
CA MET A 123 -7.06 13.99 4.98
C MET A 123 -8.40 14.75 5.05
N SER A 124 -9.21 14.46 6.08
CA SER A 124 -10.51 15.08 6.33
C SER A 124 -10.46 16.15 7.41
N HIS A 125 -9.28 16.45 7.96
CA HIS A 125 -9.13 17.44 9.02
C HIS A 125 -9.80 18.77 8.64
N PRO A 126 -10.59 19.42 9.53
CA PRO A 126 -11.28 20.67 9.21
C PRO A 126 -10.32 21.80 8.85
N ASP A 127 -9.15 21.88 9.49
CA ASP A 127 -8.11 22.85 9.17
C ASP A 127 -7.35 22.45 7.89
N VAL A 128 -7.39 23.36 6.90
CA VAL A 128 -6.72 23.18 5.61
C VAL A 128 -5.19 23.14 5.74
N GLU A 129 -4.60 23.86 6.70
CA GLU A 129 -3.14 23.85 6.89
C GLU A 129 -2.66 22.53 7.46
N HIS A 130 -3.49 21.87 8.27
CA HIS A 130 -3.21 20.51 8.70
C HIS A 130 -3.14 19.55 7.51
N ARG A 131 -4.13 19.61 6.61
CA ARG A 131 -4.15 18.78 5.39
C ARG A 131 -2.96 19.08 4.47
N ARG A 132 -2.62 20.37 4.26
CA ARG A 132 -1.45 20.78 3.46
C ARG A 132 -0.12 20.27 4.05
N THR A 133 0.00 20.31 5.38
CA THR A 133 1.18 19.75 6.06
C THR A 133 1.29 18.24 5.84
N GLY A 134 0.18 17.50 5.95
CA GLY A 134 0.13 16.08 5.63
C GLY A 134 0.57 15.79 4.19
N LEU A 135 0.08 16.56 3.22
CA LEU A 135 0.47 16.42 1.80
C LEU A 135 1.96 16.70 1.55
N ARG A 136 2.54 17.72 2.19
CA ARG A 136 3.99 17.98 2.08
C ARG A 136 4.81 16.79 2.60
N ARG A 137 4.44 16.24 3.75
CA ARG A 137 5.10 15.09 4.37
C ARG A 137 4.89 13.81 3.55
N LEU A 138 3.70 13.63 2.96
CA LEU A 138 3.43 12.52 2.05
C LEU A 138 4.35 12.56 0.82
N ARG A 139 4.63 13.74 0.29
CA ARG A 139 5.60 13.90 -0.82
C ARG A 139 6.99 13.41 -0.43
N VAL A 140 7.49 13.83 0.74
CA VAL A 140 8.79 13.37 1.26
C VAL A 140 8.84 11.84 1.38
N LEU A 141 7.77 11.25 1.89
CA LEU A 141 7.67 9.80 2.05
C LEU A 141 7.57 9.09 0.69
N ALA A 142 6.75 9.60 -0.23
CA ALA A 142 6.55 9.01 -1.55
C ALA A 142 7.85 8.99 -2.38
N GLU A 143 8.63 10.07 -2.34
CA GLU A 143 9.93 10.17 -3.02
C GLU A 143 10.96 9.19 -2.47
N ALA A 144 10.87 8.81 -1.19
CA ALA A 144 11.77 7.85 -0.55
C ALA A 144 11.38 6.38 -0.79
N CYS A 145 10.10 6.07 -1.06
CA CYS A 145 9.59 4.71 -1.18
C CYS A 145 10.34 3.82 -2.19
N PRO A 146 10.66 4.26 -3.43
CA PRO A 146 11.38 3.41 -4.39
C PRO A 146 12.76 2.97 -3.87
N GLN A 147 13.46 3.84 -3.16
CA GLN A 147 14.76 3.52 -2.57
C GLN A 147 14.62 2.57 -1.37
N MET A 148 13.49 2.60 -0.65
CA MET A 148 13.16 1.61 0.37
C MET A 148 12.75 0.24 -0.21
N GLY A 149 12.58 0.13 -1.52
CA GLY A 149 12.22 -1.12 -2.21
C GLY A 149 10.72 -1.42 -2.20
N THR A 150 9.88 -0.39 -2.07
CA THR A 150 8.42 -0.50 -2.17
C THR A 150 7.85 0.58 -3.09
N SER A 151 6.70 0.28 -3.68
CA SER A 151 5.90 1.23 -4.46
C SER A 151 4.51 1.46 -3.85
N SER A 152 4.31 1.09 -2.58
CA SER A 152 3.00 1.18 -1.93
C SER A 152 3.08 2.01 -0.65
N ILE A 153 2.12 2.91 -0.47
CA ILE A 153 1.91 3.70 0.75
C ILE A 153 0.50 3.43 1.25
N HIS A 154 0.40 2.95 2.48
CA HIS A 154 -0.88 2.79 3.16
C HIS A 154 -1.33 4.12 3.75
N VAL A 155 -2.58 4.51 3.51
CA VAL A 155 -3.18 5.76 3.99
C VAL A 155 -4.61 5.52 4.48
N CYS A 156 -5.16 6.48 5.24
CA CYS A 156 -6.56 6.54 5.65
C CYS A 156 -7.18 7.86 5.23
N THR A 157 -8.50 7.93 5.15
CA THR A 157 -9.19 9.16 4.79
C THR A 157 -9.37 10.11 5.97
N GLY A 158 -9.32 9.58 7.21
CA GLY A 158 -9.47 10.36 8.43
C GLY A 158 -10.90 10.85 8.67
N THR A 159 -11.05 11.77 9.61
CA THR A 159 -12.33 12.23 10.17
C THR A 159 -12.34 13.74 10.33
N ARG A 160 -13.54 14.31 10.53
CA ARG A 160 -13.72 15.74 10.87
C ARG A 160 -13.33 16.05 12.31
N ASP A 161 -12.99 15.06 13.14
CA ASP A 161 -12.47 15.31 14.48
C ASP A 161 -11.08 15.97 14.39
N PRO A 162 -10.91 17.19 14.97
CA PRO A 162 -9.65 17.93 14.86
C PRO A 162 -8.55 17.39 15.78
N ASN A 163 -8.87 16.51 16.73
CA ASN A 163 -7.95 16.06 17.76
C ASN A 163 -7.57 14.58 17.65
N ASN A 164 -8.40 13.77 16.96
CA ASN A 164 -8.16 12.34 16.84
C ASN A 164 -8.72 11.80 15.51
N MET A 165 -7.83 11.51 14.55
CA MET A 165 -8.21 11.01 13.23
C MET A 165 -8.83 9.60 13.22
N TRP A 166 -8.84 8.91 14.36
CA TRP A 166 -9.40 7.58 14.55
C TRP A 166 -10.74 7.60 15.30
N ARG A 167 -11.25 8.80 15.63
CA ARG A 167 -12.52 8.96 16.30
C ARG A 167 -13.58 9.46 15.31
N HIS A 168 -14.69 8.72 15.22
CA HIS A 168 -15.82 9.14 14.40
C HIS A 168 -16.30 10.54 14.81
N HIS A 169 -16.69 11.34 13.83
CA HIS A 169 -17.29 12.66 14.03
C HIS A 169 -18.58 12.77 13.22
N PRO A 170 -19.69 13.36 13.79
CA PRO A 170 -20.95 13.48 13.08
C PRO A 170 -20.86 14.18 11.73
N ASP A 171 -19.94 15.14 11.58
CA ASP A 171 -19.72 15.85 10.33
C ASP A 171 -18.97 15.04 9.28
N ASN A 172 -18.60 13.78 9.53
CA ASN A 172 -18.01 12.91 8.51
C ASN A 172 -18.95 12.72 7.31
N ASP A 173 -20.27 12.75 7.54
CA ASP A 173 -21.29 12.62 6.51
C ASP A 173 -21.74 13.95 5.90
N SER A 174 -21.14 15.08 6.30
CA SER A 174 -21.48 16.38 5.75
C SER A 174 -21.03 16.54 4.29
N PRO A 175 -21.74 17.36 3.49
CA PRO A 175 -21.31 17.70 2.14
C PRO A 175 -19.91 18.34 2.10
N GLU A 176 -19.55 19.10 3.13
CA GLU A 176 -18.24 19.74 3.28
C GLU A 176 -17.14 18.70 3.44
N SER A 177 -17.37 17.66 4.23
CA SER A 177 -16.44 16.56 4.42
C SER A 177 -16.17 15.84 3.10
N TRP A 178 -17.24 15.50 2.36
CA TRP A 178 -17.08 14.84 1.04
C TRP A 178 -16.54 15.76 -0.03
N ARG A 179 -16.56 17.08 0.11
CA ARG A 179 -15.84 18.00 -0.77
C ARG A 179 -14.36 18.07 -0.45
N ASP A 180 -14.02 18.21 0.83
CA ASP A 180 -12.65 18.47 1.30
C ASP A 180 -11.75 17.23 1.21
N MET A 181 -12.25 16.06 1.60
CA MET A 181 -11.48 14.82 1.62
C MET A 181 -11.09 14.34 0.21
N PRO A 182 -12.00 14.22 -0.79
CA PRO A 182 -11.60 13.86 -2.14
C PRO A 182 -10.68 14.88 -2.80
N ALA A 183 -10.81 16.17 -2.47
CA ALA A 183 -9.87 17.20 -2.94
C ALA A 183 -8.46 16.92 -2.42
N CYS A 184 -8.31 16.65 -1.11
CA CYS A 184 -7.04 16.26 -0.51
C CYS A 184 -6.50 14.93 -1.09
N MET A 185 -7.36 13.93 -1.28
CA MET A 185 -6.98 12.63 -1.87
C MET A 185 -6.51 12.79 -3.33
N ARG A 186 -7.09 13.69 -4.09
CA ARG A 186 -6.66 13.98 -5.48
C ARG A 186 -5.23 14.52 -5.49
N GLU A 187 -4.93 15.51 -4.63
CA GLU A 187 -3.57 16.03 -4.48
C GLU A 187 -2.59 14.94 -4.00
N ALA A 188 -2.99 14.10 -3.04
CA ALA A 188 -2.21 12.97 -2.57
C ALA A 188 -1.92 11.96 -3.70
N THR A 189 -2.92 11.67 -4.53
CA THR A 189 -2.79 10.76 -5.68
C THR A 189 -1.88 11.35 -6.76
N ASP A 190 -1.89 12.66 -6.97
CA ASP A 190 -0.95 13.34 -7.89
C ASP A 190 0.49 13.24 -7.38
N ILE A 191 0.70 13.35 -6.07
CA ILE A 191 2.02 13.10 -5.44
C ILE A 191 2.47 11.66 -5.71
N ALA A 192 1.60 10.69 -5.48
CA ALA A 192 1.89 9.28 -5.72
C ALA A 192 2.25 9.01 -7.19
N ARG A 193 1.51 9.58 -8.12
CA ARG A 193 1.77 9.51 -9.57
C ARG A 193 3.15 10.07 -9.92
N GLN A 194 3.54 11.21 -9.36
CA GLN A 194 4.85 11.84 -9.61
C GLN A 194 6.00 10.97 -9.08
N ALA A 195 5.82 10.31 -7.95
CA ALA A 195 6.80 9.42 -7.35
C ALA A 195 6.74 7.97 -7.87
N ASN A 196 5.81 7.67 -8.80
CA ASN A 196 5.54 6.32 -9.31
C ASN A 196 5.24 5.29 -8.20
N VAL A 197 4.44 5.69 -7.24
CA VAL A 197 3.94 4.83 -6.16
C VAL A 197 2.41 4.75 -6.19
N VAL A 198 1.84 3.84 -5.41
CA VAL A 198 0.40 3.65 -5.25
C VAL A 198 0.01 4.01 -3.81
N LEU A 199 -1.05 4.77 -3.65
CA LEU A 199 -1.71 4.95 -2.37
C LEU A 199 -2.75 3.85 -2.19
N ALA A 200 -2.62 3.07 -1.14
CA ALA A 200 -3.60 2.06 -0.74
C ALA A 200 -4.39 2.61 0.47
N PHE A 201 -5.58 3.16 0.22
CA PHE A 201 -6.39 3.69 1.31
C PHE A 201 -7.28 2.62 1.92
N GLU A 202 -7.46 2.71 3.23
CA GLU A 202 -8.30 1.80 4.00
C GLU A 202 -9.68 2.44 4.27
N PRO A 203 -10.77 1.82 3.80
CA PRO A 203 -12.10 2.11 4.34
C PRO A 203 -12.18 1.68 5.80
N GLU A 204 -12.51 2.61 6.68
CA GLU A 204 -12.54 2.39 8.12
C GLU A 204 -13.75 3.11 8.72
N MET A 205 -14.55 2.41 9.50
CA MET A 205 -15.87 2.84 9.96
C MET A 205 -15.92 4.18 10.72
N SER A 206 -14.80 4.61 11.30
CA SER A 206 -14.70 5.92 11.97
C SER A 206 -14.31 7.05 11.03
N ASN A 207 -13.93 6.73 9.79
CA ASN A 207 -13.43 7.69 8.81
C ASN A 207 -14.56 8.25 7.92
N VAL A 208 -14.24 9.23 7.07
CA VAL A 208 -15.16 9.76 6.05
C VAL A 208 -15.50 8.69 5.03
N VAL A 209 -14.51 7.87 4.62
CA VAL A 209 -14.75 6.66 3.82
C VAL A 209 -14.86 5.48 4.78
N ASP A 210 -16.07 5.25 5.26
CA ASP A 210 -16.43 4.28 6.29
C ASP A 210 -16.92 2.93 5.74
N SER A 211 -17.03 2.79 4.42
CA SER A 211 -17.66 1.65 3.78
C SER A 211 -17.09 1.39 2.39
N ALA A 212 -17.28 0.17 1.90
CA ALA A 212 -16.91 -0.21 0.54
C ALA A 212 -17.67 0.62 -0.53
N ARG A 213 -18.90 1.05 -0.25
CA ARG A 213 -19.67 1.93 -1.16
C ARG A 213 -19.01 3.31 -1.30
N LYS A 214 -18.63 3.93 -0.17
CA LYS A 214 -17.90 5.19 -0.21
C LYS A 214 -16.51 5.03 -0.81
N ALA A 215 -15.85 3.89 -0.59
CA ALA A 215 -14.56 3.58 -1.22
C ALA A 215 -14.69 3.48 -2.76
N ARG A 216 -15.70 2.76 -3.27
CA ARG A 216 -15.97 2.71 -4.71
C ARG A 216 -16.24 4.10 -5.29
N ARG A 217 -17.08 4.88 -4.62
CA ARG A 217 -17.35 6.27 -5.02
C ARG A 217 -16.07 7.10 -5.11
N LEU A 218 -15.19 7.01 -4.11
CA LEU A 218 -13.92 7.74 -4.11
C LEU A 218 -13.01 7.31 -5.27
N LEU A 219 -12.88 6.01 -5.51
CA LEU A 219 -12.10 5.47 -6.64
C LEU A 219 -12.61 5.99 -7.98
N ASP A 220 -13.93 6.02 -8.17
CA ASP A 220 -14.56 6.50 -9.41
C ASP A 220 -14.38 8.01 -9.59
N GLU A 221 -14.51 8.81 -8.53
CA GLU A 221 -14.33 10.26 -8.56
C GLU A 221 -12.87 10.68 -8.81
N ILE A 222 -11.88 9.91 -8.31
CA ILE A 222 -10.45 10.18 -8.54
C ILE A 222 -10.01 9.63 -9.90
N GLY A 223 -10.44 8.42 -10.27
CA GLY A 223 -10.18 7.82 -11.58
C GLY A 223 -8.69 7.56 -11.89
N SER A 224 -7.87 7.29 -10.87
CA SER A 224 -6.42 7.13 -11.01
C SER A 224 -5.95 5.70 -10.72
N PRO A 225 -5.03 5.13 -11.52
CA PRO A 225 -4.42 3.85 -11.22
C PRO A 225 -3.49 3.90 -10.00
N HIS A 226 -3.10 5.09 -9.55
CA HIS A 226 -2.26 5.30 -8.38
C HIS A 226 -3.06 5.35 -7.06
N LEU A 227 -4.40 5.18 -7.11
CA LEU A 227 -5.25 5.04 -5.94
C LEU A 227 -5.83 3.63 -5.91
N LYS A 228 -5.58 2.91 -4.84
CA LYS A 228 -5.97 1.52 -4.61
C LYS A 228 -6.47 1.33 -3.19
N VAL A 229 -6.87 0.12 -2.83
CA VAL A 229 -7.50 -0.19 -1.56
C VAL A 229 -6.62 -1.09 -0.70
N THR A 230 -6.52 -0.76 0.58
CA THR A 230 -6.21 -1.70 1.66
C THR A 230 -7.53 -2.20 2.21
N ILE A 231 -7.76 -3.51 2.19
CA ILE A 231 -8.95 -4.08 2.82
C ILE A 231 -8.63 -4.60 4.23
N ASP A 232 -9.33 -4.08 5.23
CA ASP A 232 -9.39 -4.65 6.57
C ASP A 232 -10.85 -5.03 6.86
N PRO A 233 -11.21 -6.30 6.72
CA PRO A 233 -12.60 -6.71 6.86
C PRO A 233 -13.16 -6.47 8.27
N ALA A 234 -12.31 -6.45 9.31
CA ALA A 234 -12.75 -6.20 10.68
C ALA A 234 -13.09 -4.71 10.95
N ASN A 235 -12.81 -3.81 10.00
CA ASN A 235 -13.10 -2.38 10.10
C ASN A 235 -14.34 -1.94 9.30
N LEU A 236 -15.14 -2.89 8.80
CA LEU A 236 -16.27 -2.59 7.90
C LEU A 236 -17.64 -2.62 8.55
N PHE A 237 -17.75 -3.04 9.82
CA PHE A 237 -19.05 -3.33 10.46
C PHE A 237 -19.48 -2.21 11.41
N HIS A 238 -20.43 -1.39 10.99
CA HIS A 238 -21.13 -0.46 11.89
C HIS A 238 -22.00 -1.21 12.89
N ALA A 239 -22.43 -0.53 13.96
CA ALA A 239 -23.24 -1.13 15.00
C ALA A 239 -24.50 -1.81 14.44
N GLY A 240 -24.69 -3.09 14.78
CA GLY A 240 -25.80 -3.93 14.32
C GLY A 240 -25.58 -4.63 12.96
N GLU A 241 -24.40 -4.49 12.33
CA GLU A 241 -24.15 -5.05 11.01
C GLU A 241 -23.47 -6.43 11.03
N LEU A 242 -22.84 -6.82 12.13
CA LEU A 242 -22.13 -8.09 12.25
C LEU A 242 -22.96 -9.33 11.87
N PRO A 243 -24.26 -9.41 12.16
CA PRO A 243 -25.12 -10.52 11.71
C PRO A 243 -25.20 -10.67 10.17
N ARG A 244 -24.89 -9.61 9.43
CA ARG A 244 -24.86 -9.58 7.96
C ARG A 244 -23.45 -9.70 7.38
N MET A 245 -22.50 -10.17 8.17
CA MET A 245 -21.07 -10.25 7.79
C MET A 245 -20.87 -10.85 6.41
N LYS A 246 -21.56 -11.93 6.10
CA LYS A 246 -21.42 -12.65 4.82
C LYS A 246 -21.79 -11.77 3.63
N GLU A 247 -22.94 -11.12 3.70
CA GLU A 247 -23.45 -10.24 2.65
C GLU A 247 -22.56 -9.00 2.49
N MET A 248 -22.09 -8.45 3.61
CA MET A 248 -21.25 -7.25 3.60
C MET A 248 -19.87 -7.52 3.03
N LEU A 249 -19.25 -8.67 3.36
CA LEU A 249 -17.99 -9.09 2.74
C LEU A 249 -18.15 -9.29 1.23
N ASP A 250 -19.23 -9.96 0.79
CA ASP A 250 -19.49 -10.16 -0.63
C ASP A 250 -19.69 -8.83 -1.37
N GLU A 251 -20.46 -7.92 -0.79
CA GLU A 251 -20.68 -6.58 -1.34
C GLU A 251 -19.37 -5.80 -1.41
N ALA A 252 -18.57 -5.79 -0.34
CA ALA A 252 -17.30 -5.08 -0.31
C ALA A 252 -16.39 -5.55 -1.44
N PHE A 253 -16.23 -6.86 -1.60
CA PHE A 253 -15.40 -7.41 -2.67
C PHE A 253 -16.00 -7.22 -4.07
N ALA A 254 -17.32 -7.23 -4.23
CA ALA A 254 -17.96 -6.91 -5.50
C ALA A 254 -17.67 -5.45 -5.94
N LEU A 255 -17.60 -4.53 -4.98
CA LEU A 255 -17.36 -3.11 -5.22
C LEU A 255 -15.87 -2.78 -5.44
N VAL A 256 -14.97 -3.31 -4.60
CA VAL A 256 -13.56 -2.88 -4.60
C VAL A 256 -12.55 -4.01 -4.79
N GLY A 257 -12.98 -5.26 -4.94
CA GLY A 257 -12.09 -6.44 -4.95
C GLY A 257 -10.95 -6.37 -5.97
N LYS A 258 -11.20 -5.79 -7.16
CA LYS A 258 -10.18 -5.60 -8.21
C LYS A 258 -9.18 -4.47 -7.93
N ASP A 259 -9.48 -3.64 -6.96
CA ASP A 259 -8.65 -2.51 -6.57
C ASP A 259 -7.88 -2.77 -5.27
N ILE A 260 -8.07 -3.93 -4.64
CA ILE A 260 -7.35 -4.31 -3.42
C ILE A 260 -5.90 -4.67 -3.77
N VAL A 261 -4.94 -3.98 -3.14
CA VAL A 261 -3.49 -4.24 -3.28
C VAL A 261 -2.83 -4.62 -1.96
N LEU A 262 -3.46 -4.32 -0.82
CA LEU A 262 -3.07 -4.73 0.52
C LEU A 262 -4.27 -5.34 1.24
N ALA A 263 -4.05 -6.35 2.06
CA ALA A 263 -5.07 -6.99 2.86
C ALA A 263 -4.59 -7.09 4.31
N HIS A 264 -5.42 -6.69 5.27
CA HIS A 264 -5.13 -6.84 6.68
C HIS A 264 -5.78 -8.11 7.25
N ALA A 265 -5.09 -8.77 8.15
CA ALA A 265 -5.58 -9.91 8.92
C ALA A 265 -5.75 -9.46 10.37
N LYS A 266 -6.94 -8.98 10.67
CA LYS A 266 -7.42 -8.54 11.97
C LYS A 266 -8.75 -9.23 12.24
N ASP A 267 -9.23 -9.23 13.47
CA ASP A 267 -10.48 -9.86 13.87
C ASP A 267 -11.31 -8.95 14.77
N LEU A 268 -12.54 -9.36 15.04
CA LEU A 268 -13.48 -8.66 15.93
C LEU A 268 -14.36 -9.69 16.63
N ASP A 269 -14.95 -9.34 17.76
CA ASP A 269 -15.96 -10.14 18.45
C ASP A 269 -17.31 -9.40 18.59
N HIS A 270 -17.35 -8.11 18.25
CA HIS A 270 -18.53 -7.27 18.15
C HIS A 270 -18.31 -6.17 17.10
N ASP A 271 -19.36 -5.50 16.68
CA ASP A 271 -19.37 -4.39 15.72
C ASP A 271 -19.50 -3.03 16.40
N GLY A 272 -19.49 -1.97 15.59
CA GLY A 272 -19.64 -0.58 16.05
C GLY A 272 -18.32 0.10 16.42
N GLU A 273 -17.20 -0.60 16.34
CA GLU A 273 -15.85 -0.05 16.42
C GLU A 273 -14.88 -0.81 15.49
N ALA A 274 -13.71 -0.24 15.25
CA ALA A 274 -12.67 -0.91 14.48
C ALA A 274 -12.27 -2.25 15.11
N GLY A 275 -11.95 -3.23 14.28
CA GLY A 275 -11.52 -4.56 14.74
C GLY A 275 -10.40 -4.48 15.78
N HIS A 276 -10.55 -5.25 16.86
CA HIS A 276 -9.73 -5.15 18.06
C HIS A 276 -9.16 -6.49 18.53
N LYS A 277 -9.38 -7.55 17.74
CA LYS A 277 -8.85 -8.90 18.01
C LYS A 277 -7.74 -9.25 17.02
N ALA A 278 -6.82 -10.09 17.47
CA ALA A 278 -5.84 -10.69 16.59
C ALA A 278 -6.50 -11.75 15.68
N ALA A 279 -5.94 -11.96 14.50
CA ALA A 279 -6.46 -12.89 13.50
C ALA A 279 -6.73 -14.30 14.10
N GLY A 280 -7.94 -14.80 13.94
CA GLY A 280 -8.41 -16.09 14.47
C GLY A 280 -8.82 -16.07 15.94
N GLN A 281 -8.92 -14.91 16.57
CA GLN A 281 -9.35 -14.77 17.97
C GLN A 281 -10.72 -14.09 18.12
N GLY A 282 -11.42 -13.90 17.04
CA GLY A 282 -12.77 -13.31 16.98
C GLY A 282 -13.74 -14.19 16.19
N VAL A 283 -14.67 -13.54 15.53
CA VAL A 283 -15.77 -14.19 14.81
C VAL A 283 -15.75 -13.92 13.30
N LEU A 284 -14.71 -13.28 12.78
CA LEU A 284 -14.60 -13.01 11.35
C LEU A 284 -14.58 -14.32 10.53
N ASP A 285 -15.41 -14.40 9.50
CA ASP A 285 -15.44 -15.52 8.56
C ASP A 285 -14.20 -15.51 7.65
N TYR A 286 -13.09 -16.04 8.16
CA TYR A 286 -11.82 -16.11 7.44
C TYR A 286 -11.87 -17.01 6.21
N ASP A 287 -12.69 -18.07 6.21
CA ASP A 287 -12.82 -18.94 5.04
C ASP A 287 -13.44 -18.16 3.87
N ARG A 288 -14.47 -17.36 4.18
CA ARG A 288 -15.08 -16.48 3.21
C ARG A 288 -14.13 -15.36 2.77
N TYR A 289 -13.49 -14.68 3.72
CA TYR A 289 -12.55 -13.59 3.43
C TYR A 289 -11.43 -14.03 2.49
N LEU A 290 -10.74 -15.11 2.82
CA LEU A 290 -9.64 -15.63 1.99
C LEU A 290 -10.15 -16.20 0.66
N GLY A 291 -11.34 -16.81 0.65
CA GLY A 291 -12.03 -17.22 -0.56
C GLY A 291 -12.33 -16.06 -1.51
N LEU A 292 -12.74 -14.91 -0.97
CA LEU A 292 -12.97 -13.69 -1.74
C LEU A 292 -11.68 -13.09 -2.27
N LEU A 293 -10.61 -13.00 -1.46
CA LEU A 293 -9.29 -12.56 -1.94
C LEU A 293 -8.85 -13.38 -3.16
N ARG A 294 -8.99 -14.71 -3.10
CA ARG A 294 -8.67 -15.59 -4.22
C ARG A 294 -9.60 -15.38 -5.41
N LYS A 295 -10.92 -15.28 -5.20
CA LYS A 295 -11.92 -15.06 -6.26
C LYS A 295 -11.62 -13.80 -7.09
N TYR A 296 -11.09 -12.77 -6.44
CA TYR A 296 -10.73 -11.50 -7.07
C TYR A 296 -9.26 -11.42 -7.49
N ASP A 297 -8.55 -12.57 -7.49
CA ASP A 297 -7.16 -12.69 -7.96
C ASP A 297 -6.18 -11.79 -7.19
N PHE A 298 -6.38 -11.64 -5.89
CA PHE A 298 -5.51 -10.83 -5.03
C PHE A 298 -4.08 -11.40 -5.01
N LYS A 299 -3.10 -10.56 -5.34
CA LYS A 299 -1.67 -10.90 -5.39
C LYS A 299 -0.83 -10.19 -4.32
N GLY A 300 -1.46 -9.31 -3.58
CA GLY A 300 -0.80 -8.52 -2.54
C GLY A 300 -0.49 -9.32 -1.27
N PRO A 301 0.18 -8.69 -0.31
CA PRO A 301 0.45 -9.29 0.99
C PRO A 301 -0.77 -9.27 1.91
N LEU A 302 -0.85 -10.29 2.79
CA LEU A 302 -1.80 -10.37 3.89
C LEU A 302 -1.08 -10.00 5.19
N LEU A 303 -1.41 -8.87 5.78
CA LEU A 303 -0.67 -8.27 6.88
C LEU A 303 -1.39 -8.43 8.21
N LEU A 304 -0.77 -9.11 9.17
CA LEU A 304 -1.24 -9.18 10.54
C LEU A 304 -1.31 -7.78 11.16
N HIS A 305 -2.43 -7.46 11.79
CA HIS A 305 -2.73 -6.18 12.42
C HIS A 305 -3.46 -6.35 13.75
N GLY A 306 -3.30 -5.41 14.68
CA GLY A 306 -4.05 -5.38 15.94
C GLY A 306 -3.68 -6.49 16.93
N LEU A 307 -2.37 -6.86 17.03
CA LEU A 307 -1.92 -7.95 17.88
C LEU A 307 -0.64 -7.62 18.63
N SER A 308 -0.43 -8.29 19.76
CA SER A 308 0.82 -8.29 20.52
C SER A 308 1.84 -9.27 19.94
N VAL A 309 3.11 -9.10 20.29
CA VAL A 309 4.20 -10.02 19.88
C VAL A 309 3.90 -11.48 20.25
N GLY A 310 3.36 -11.72 21.45
CA GLY A 310 3.04 -13.07 21.94
C GLY A 310 1.94 -13.77 21.12
N GLN A 311 1.09 -13.04 20.41
CA GLN A 311 0.01 -13.58 19.59
C GLN A 311 0.48 -13.96 18.16
N VAL A 312 1.61 -13.41 17.70
CA VAL A 312 2.08 -13.61 16.32
C VAL A 312 2.19 -15.09 15.92
N PRO A 313 2.80 -16.00 16.72
CA PRO A 313 2.92 -17.40 16.34
C PRO A 313 1.56 -18.08 16.12
N GLY A 314 0.58 -17.82 17.00
CA GLY A 314 -0.79 -18.35 16.89
C GLY A 314 -1.52 -17.85 15.64
N CYS A 315 -1.44 -16.55 15.36
CA CYS A 315 -2.02 -15.94 14.15
C CYS A 315 -1.37 -16.46 12.87
N MET A 316 -0.05 -16.64 12.85
CA MET A 316 0.68 -17.25 11.74
C MET A 316 0.23 -18.69 11.47
N ALA A 317 0.11 -19.52 12.53
CA ALA A 317 -0.35 -20.88 12.40
C ALA A 317 -1.80 -20.93 11.86
N PHE A 318 -2.68 -20.07 12.39
CA PHE A 318 -4.06 -19.95 11.95
C PHE A 318 -4.15 -19.56 10.45
N LEU A 319 -3.48 -18.50 10.02
CA LEU A 319 -3.53 -18.06 8.63
C LEU A 319 -2.95 -19.11 7.68
N ARG A 320 -1.83 -19.76 8.03
CA ARG A 320 -1.25 -20.83 7.21
C ARG A 320 -2.21 -22.01 7.04
N ALA A 321 -2.88 -22.44 8.11
CA ALA A 321 -3.88 -23.50 8.04
C ALA A 321 -5.06 -23.11 7.15
N LYS A 322 -5.59 -21.88 7.29
CA LYS A 322 -6.70 -21.36 6.45
C LYS A 322 -6.31 -21.23 4.98
N LEU A 323 -5.12 -20.74 4.68
CA LEU A 323 -4.62 -20.64 3.30
C LEU A 323 -4.43 -22.02 2.68
N ALA A 324 -3.90 -23.01 3.43
CA ALA A 324 -3.73 -24.37 2.93
C ALA A 324 -5.09 -25.05 2.66
N SER A 325 -6.07 -24.93 3.56
CA SER A 325 -7.41 -25.52 3.37
C SER A 325 -8.15 -24.92 2.17
N SER A 326 -7.94 -23.63 1.93
CA SER A 326 -8.59 -22.94 0.80
C SER A 326 -8.11 -23.41 -0.59
N LEU A 327 -6.94 -24.06 -0.68
CA LEU A 327 -6.42 -24.66 -1.92
C LEU A 327 -7.11 -25.99 -2.26
N HIS A 328 -7.63 -26.73 -1.27
CA HIS A 328 -8.24 -28.05 -1.46
C HIS A 328 -9.73 -28.01 -1.82
N THR A 329 -10.39 -26.87 -1.66
CA THR A 329 -11.83 -26.69 -1.97
C THR A 329 -12.12 -26.24 -3.41
N ALA A 330 -11.10 -26.12 -4.26
CA ALA A 330 -11.18 -25.64 -5.63
C ALA A 330 -10.92 -26.75 -6.69
N GLY A 331 -10.90 -28.05 -6.26
CA GLY A 331 -10.74 -29.21 -7.14
C GLY A 331 -12.07 -29.87 -7.53
#